data_69a10d04250e10e9cdc065471e1ae80b
#
_entry.id   69a10d04250e10e9cdc065471e1ae80b
#
_cell.length_a   1.000
_cell.length_b   1.000
_cell.length_c   1.000
_cell.angle_alpha   90.00
_cell.angle_beta   90.00
_cell.angle_gamma   90.00
#
_symmetry.space_group_name_H-M   'P 1'
#
loop_
_entity.id
_entity.type
_entity.pdbx_description
1 polymer ?
#
loop_
_entity_poly.entity_id
_entity_poly.type
_entity_poly.pdbx_seq_one_letter_code
_entity_poly.pdbx_strand_id
1 'polypeptide(L)'
;LDIREKMIDSLSNEEIKIYDAHLEILKDPELEEKTINFIKSNSCNADFAVHKVTAEYTKILNGLGDPYISARADDIIMLSRMLILILQKKEENKIILNIPSIIVADSITTNQLSSIDKNFILGIVTSYGGPTDHVAILSKALGIPSLVGLDNMISKIKDGSLLVIDSKKAQLILNPSPFYLKKINLIILKEKQESSIQLKESHNNATIKSGISIEINANIGSLNDVKKAKSFGADGIGLFRTELCFLDSEKFPDENMHYSIYESILKEFPKVKHTIRLLDFGSDKPLSYLNNIKEENPALGSRALRLGFKHYDNLLKPQIRALLRLSNLFNIHILCPMIASEEDWIQIKETIILEFNQLNNEG
;
A
#
# COMPACT_ATOMS: atom_id res chain seq x y z
N LEU A 1 10.51 4.64 -19.29
CA LEU A 1 10.84 6.03 -18.94
C LEU A 1 9.63 6.95 -19.14
N ASP A 2 9.03 6.98 -20.32
CA ASP A 2 7.87 7.85 -20.64
C ASP A 2 6.65 7.67 -19.72
N ILE A 3 6.41 6.45 -19.24
CA ILE A 3 5.28 6.16 -18.33
C ILE A 3 5.58 6.73 -16.94
N ARG A 4 6.80 6.53 -16.43
CA ARG A 4 7.26 7.07 -15.15
C ARG A 4 7.18 8.61 -15.14
N GLU A 5 7.67 9.27 -16.20
CA GLU A 5 7.66 10.73 -16.29
C GLU A 5 6.27 11.32 -16.43
N LYS A 6 5.35 10.63 -17.14
CA LYS A 6 3.98 11.09 -17.32
C LYS A 6 3.05 10.86 -16.13
N MET A 7 3.42 9.92 -15.25
CA MET A 7 2.57 9.50 -14.13
C MET A 7 3.17 9.86 -12.76
N ILE A 8 4.34 10.49 -12.70
CA ILE A 8 5.06 10.79 -11.44
C ILE A 8 4.21 11.59 -10.45
N ASP A 9 3.34 12.46 -10.95
CA ASP A 9 2.43 13.28 -10.14
C ASP A 9 1.17 12.52 -9.65
N SER A 10 0.92 11.31 -10.17
CA SER A 10 -0.28 10.52 -9.88
C SER A 10 -0.02 9.19 -9.19
N LEU A 11 1.24 8.76 -9.14
CA LEU A 11 1.67 7.50 -8.52
C LEU A 11 2.06 7.71 -7.06
N SER A 12 1.76 6.73 -6.22
CA SER A 12 2.35 6.64 -4.88
C SER A 12 3.84 6.30 -4.99
N ASN A 13 4.62 6.70 -4.02
CA ASN A 13 6.07 6.42 -4.03
C ASN A 13 6.39 4.91 -3.90
N GLU A 14 5.49 4.08 -3.37
CA GLU A 14 5.64 2.63 -3.43
C GLU A 14 5.59 2.14 -4.90
N GLU A 15 4.69 2.70 -5.69
CA GLU A 15 4.60 2.40 -7.12
C GLU A 15 5.85 2.89 -7.86
N ILE A 16 6.39 4.06 -7.52
CA ILE A 16 7.63 4.59 -8.11
C ILE A 16 8.82 3.66 -7.82
N LYS A 17 8.98 3.17 -6.58
CA LYS A 17 10.05 2.22 -6.23
C LYS A 17 9.95 0.90 -7.01
N ILE A 18 8.75 0.47 -7.31
CA ILE A 18 8.50 -0.70 -8.14
C ILE A 18 8.97 -0.43 -9.56
N TYR A 19 8.61 0.72 -10.12
CA TYR A 19 9.08 1.11 -11.46
C TYR A 19 10.60 1.26 -11.51
N ASP A 20 11.24 1.78 -10.45
CA ASP A 20 12.69 1.88 -10.37
C ASP A 20 13.35 0.50 -10.30
N ALA A 21 12.82 -0.44 -9.51
CA ALA A 21 13.27 -1.83 -9.49
C ALA A 21 13.07 -2.53 -10.85
N HIS A 22 11.96 -2.28 -11.54
CA HIS A 22 11.72 -2.76 -12.90
C HIS A 22 12.73 -2.19 -13.91
N LEU A 23 13.09 -0.90 -13.76
CA LEU A 23 14.11 -0.27 -14.60
C LEU A 23 15.50 -0.86 -14.33
N GLU A 24 15.83 -1.20 -13.09
CA GLU A 24 17.09 -1.89 -12.76
C GLU A 24 17.16 -3.27 -13.42
N ILE A 25 16.07 -4.06 -13.35
CA ILE A 25 15.98 -5.37 -14.02
C ILE A 25 16.15 -5.21 -15.54
N LEU A 26 15.48 -4.23 -16.15
CA LEU A 26 15.57 -3.96 -17.59
C LEU A 26 16.93 -3.45 -18.06
N LYS A 27 17.70 -2.83 -17.16
CA LYS A 27 19.05 -2.33 -17.41
C LYS A 27 20.14 -3.30 -16.99
N ASP A 28 19.78 -4.51 -16.54
CA ASP A 28 20.76 -5.52 -16.13
C ASP A 28 21.62 -5.92 -17.31
N PRO A 29 22.95 -5.63 -17.28
CA PRO A 29 23.85 -5.92 -18.38
C PRO A 29 23.95 -7.42 -18.70
N GLU A 30 23.78 -8.28 -17.69
CA GLU A 30 23.83 -9.73 -17.87
C GLU A 30 22.64 -10.25 -18.65
N LEU A 31 21.42 -9.72 -18.35
CA LEU A 31 20.20 -10.07 -19.08
C LEU A 31 20.30 -9.62 -20.55
N GLU A 32 20.79 -8.41 -20.78
CA GLU A 32 20.98 -7.86 -22.12
C GLU A 32 22.00 -8.68 -22.91
N GLU A 33 23.19 -8.93 -22.36
CA GLU A 33 24.24 -9.68 -23.02
C GLU A 33 23.83 -11.13 -23.35
N LYS A 34 23.19 -11.83 -22.40
CA LYS A 34 22.67 -13.18 -22.65
C LYS A 34 21.64 -13.20 -23.75
N THR A 35 20.74 -12.21 -23.78
CA THR A 35 19.71 -12.10 -24.81
C THR A 35 20.34 -11.87 -26.19
N ILE A 36 21.31 -10.96 -26.30
CA ILE A 36 22.05 -10.70 -27.55
C ILE A 36 22.81 -11.94 -28.01
N ASN A 37 23.52 -12.62 -27.10
CA ASN A 37 24.24 -13.83 -27.40
C ASN A 37 23.33 -14.96 -27.86
N PHE A 38 22.16 -15.12 -27.24
CA PHE A 38 21.14 -16.07 -27.63
C PHE A 38 20.62 -15.83 -29.06
N ILE A 39 20.34 -14.55 -29.40
CA ILE A 39 19.95 -14.15 -30.77
C ILE A 39 21.03 -14.55 -31.79
N LYS A 40 22.28 -14.18 -31.50
CA LYS A 40 23.43 -14.46 -32.40
C LYS A 40 23.66 -15.96 -32.61
N SER A 41 23.60 -16.72 -31.50
CA SER A 41 23.89 -18.16 -31.55
C SER A 41 22.80 -18.99 -32.19
N ASN A 42 21.54 -18.55 -32.07
CA ASN A 42 20.38 -19.32 -32.56
C ASN A 42 19.70 -18.69 -33.78
N SER A 43 20.20 -17.54 -34.28
CA SER A 43 19.62 -16.83 -35.42
C SER A 43 18.11 -16.64 -35.32
N CYS A 44 17.63 -16.28 -34.12
CA CYS A 44 16.22 -16.14 -33.79
C CYS A 44 15.79 -14.67 -33.59
N ASN A 45 14.49 -14.43 -33.57
CA ASN A 45 13.93 -13.12 -33.32
C ASN A 45 14.15 -12.69 -31.84
N ALA A 46 14.18 -11.37 -31.61
CA ALA A 46 14.43 -10.81 -30.29
C ALA A 46 13.33 -11.20 -29.26
N ASP A 47 12.06 -11.24 -29.67
CA ASP A 47 10.94 -11.63 -28.80
C ASP A 47 11.07 -13.09 -28.32
N PHE A 48 11.50 -13.99 -29.19
CA PHE A 48 11.77 -15.37 -28.82
C PHE A 48 12.98 -15.50 -27.90
N ALA A 49 14.05 -14.74 -28.14
CA ALA A 49 15.24 -14.74 -27.31
C ALA A 49 14.93 -14.23 -25.89
N VAL A 50 14.21 -13.10 -25.76
CA VAL A 50 13.75 -12.55 -24.47
C VAL A 50 12.95 -13.61 -23.72
N HIS A 51 11.98 -14.25 -24.38
CA HIS A 51 11.18 -15.31 -23.75
C HIS A 51 12.02 -16.46 -23.21
N LYS A 52 13.00 -16.95 -23.98
CA LYS A 52 13.84 -18.08 -23.58
C LYS A 52 14.78 -17.73 -22.44
N VAL A 53 15.48 -16.61 -22.55
CA VAL A 53 16.46 -16.18 -21.54
C VAL A 53 15.74 -15.88 -20.22
N THR A 54 14.64 -15.14 -20.24
CA THR A 54 13.88 -14.85 -19.01
C THR A 54 13.26 -16.09 -18.37
N ALA A 55 12.83 -17.08 -19.17
CA ALA A 55 12.33 -18.35 -18.64
C ALA A 55 13.43 -19.18 -17.93
N GLU A 56 14.68 -19.11 -18.40
CA GLU A 56 15.82 -19.71 -17.69
C GLU A 56 16.11 -19.02 -16.37
N TYR A 57 16.15 -17.67 -16.36
CA TYR A 57 16.36 -16.91 -15.14
C TYR A 57 15.29 -17.18 -14.08
N THR A 58 14.04 -17.16 -14.47
CA THR A 58 12.92 -17.40 -13.54
C THR A 58 12.93 -18.81 -12.98
N LYS A 59 13.34 -19.80 -13.79
CA LYS A 59 13.51 -21.18 -13.32
C LYS A 59 14.61 -21.29 -12.26
N ILE A 60 15.72 -20.59 -12.44
CA ILE A 60 16.84 -20.56 -11.47
C ILE A 60 16.37 -19.91 -10.17
N LEU A 61 15.76 -18.73 -10.25
CA LEU A 61 15.30 -17.99 -9.08
C LEU A 61 14.24 -18.76 -8.27
N ASN A 62 13.27 -19.37 -8.93
CA ASN A 62 12.26 -20.20 -8.28
C ASN A 62 12.84 -21.48 -7.66
N GLY A 63 13.96 -21.99 -8.19
CA GLY A 63 14.67 -23.14 -7.65
C GLY A 63 15.39 -22.87 -6.33
N LEU A 64 15.58 -21.61 -5.94
CA LEU A 64 16.27 -21.21 -4.69
C LEU A 64 15.38 -21.34 -3.45
N GLY A 65 14.05 -21.50 -3.61
CA GLY A 65 13.12 -21.75 -2.50
C GLY A 65 12.92 -20.58 -1.54
N ASP A 66 13.40 -19.39 -1.86
CA ASP A 66 13.23 -18.16 -1.08
C ASP A 66 12.00 -17.38 -1.59
N PRO A 67 10.97 -17.10 -0.76
CA PRO A 67 9.79 -16.36 -1.18
C PRO A 67 10.06 -14.96 -1.72
N TYR A 68 11.10 -14.28 -1.21
CA TYR A 68 11.48 -12.95 -1.69
C TYR A 68 12.09 -13.01 -3.10
N ILE A 69 12.90 -14.02 -3.34
CA ILE A 69 13.53 -14.25 -4.67
C ILE A 69 12.46 -14.73 -5.68
N SER A 70 11.51 -15.55 -5.26
CA SER A 70 10.39 -15.98 -6.12
C SER A 70 9.51 -14.78 -6.55
N ALA A 71 9.26 -13.80 -5.68
CA ALA A 71 8.56 -12.58 -6.07
C ALA A 71 9.32 -11.79 -7.17
N ARG A 72 10.65 -11.78 -7.14
CA ARG A 72 11.47 -11.18 -8.20
C ARG A 72 11.39 -11.93 -9.53
N ALA A 73 11.20 -13.24 -9.48
CA ALA A 73 10.96 -14.03 -10.70
C ALA A 73 9.66 -13.62 -11.40
N ASP A 74 8.61 -13.32 -10.63
CA ASP A 74 7.34 -12.83 -11.17
C ASP A 74 7.49 -11.46 -11.84
N ASP A 75 8.28 -10.54 -11.26
CA ASP A 75 8.62 -9.25 -11.88
C ASP A 75 9.31 -9.45 -13.24
N ILE A 76 10.28 -10.35 -13.33
CA ILE A 76 10.99 -10.66 -14.58
C ILE A 76 10.03 -11.23 -15.64
N ILE A 77 9.10 -12.11 -15.25
CA ILE A 77 8.08 -12.66 -16.16
C ILE A 77 7.21 -11.54 -16.72
N MET A 78 6.75 -10.63 -15.86
CA MET A 78 5.92 -9.50 -16.25
C MET A 78 6.65 -8.58 -17.22
N LEU A 79 7.88 -8.18 -16.90
CA LEU A 79 8.69 -7.31 -17.75
C LEU A 79 9.03 -7.94 -19.10
N SER A 80 9.34 -9.25 -19.10
CA SER A 80 9.56 -10.01 -20.33
C SER A 80 8.35 -9.94 -21.27
N ARG A 81 7.14 -10.13 -20.74
CA ARG A 81 5.90 -10.04 -21.55
C ARG A 81 5.71 -8.64 -22.12
N MET A 82 5.95 -7.58 -21.32
CA MET A 82 5.86 -6.20 -21.81
C MET A 82 6.87 -5.95 -22.95
N LEU A 83 8.12 -6.39 -22.78
CA LEU A 83 9.15 -6.29 -23.83
C LEU A 83 8.74 -7.03 -25.11
N ILE A 84 8.21 -8.24 -24.99
CA ILE A 84 7.76 -9.03 -26.14
C ILE A 84 6.63 -8.32 -26.88
N LEU A 85 5.65 -7.72 -26.17
CA LEU A 85 4.58 -6.95 -26.80
C LEU A 85 5.12 -5.74 -27.56
N ILE A 86 6.09 -5.01 -26.97
CA ILE A 86 6.74 -3.87 -27.62
C ILE A 86 7.51 -4.32 -28.87
N LEU A 87 8.29 -5.41 -28.78
CA LEU A 87 9.04 -5.96 -29.90
C LEU A 87 8.12 -6.43 -31.05
N GLN A 88 6.97 -6.98 -30.70
CA GLN A 88 5.94 -7.38 -31.67
C GLN A 88 5.11 -6.19 -32.20
N LYS A 89 5.38 -4.96 -31.73
CA LYS A 89 4.59 -3.75 -32.04
C LYS A 89 3.10 -3.92 -31.74
N LYS A 90 2.78 -4.70 -30.72
CA LYS A 90 1.42 -4.86 -30.22
C LYS A 90 1.22 -3.90 -29.06
N GLU A 91 0.14 -3.12 -29.12
CA GLU A 91 -0.30 -2.35 -27.95
C GLU A 91 -0.81 -3.30 -26.88
N GLU A 92 -0.59 -2.91 -25.64
CA GLU A 92 -1.21 -3.61 -24.50
C GLU A 92 -2.74 -3.56 -24.68
N ASN A 93 -3.39 -4.71 -24.73
CA ASN A 93 -4.83 -4.77 -24.94
C ASN A 93 -5.53 -4.01 -23.79
N LYS A 94 -6.20 -2.93 -24.12
CA LYS A 94 -7.09 -2.26 -23.18
C LYS A 94 -8.27 -3.17 -22.85
N ILE A 95 -8.45 -3.44 -21.57
CA ILE A 95 -9.62 -4.20 -21.11
C ILE A 95 -10.81 -3.24 -21.10
N ILE A 96 -11.79 -3.49 -21.95
CA ILE A 96 -13.02 -2.70 -22.01
C ILE A 96 -14.16 -3.59 -21.51
N LEU A 97 -14.76 -3.20 -20.40
CA LEU A 97 -15.95 -3.85 -19.86
C LEU A 97 -17.18 -3.01 -20.17
N ASN A 98 -18.15 -3.59 -20.86
CA ASN A 98 -19.44 -2.95 -21.18
C ASN A 98 -20.54 -3.32 -20.18
N ILE A 99 -20.31 -4.38 -19.40
CA ILE A 99 -21.23 -4.88 -18.38
C ILE A 99 -20.42 -5.27 -17.13
N PRO A 100 -21.01 -5.24 -15.94
CA PRO A 100 -20.35 -5.72 -14.74
C PRO A 100 -19.88 -7.18 -14.88
N SER A 101 -18.57 -7.42 -14.77
CA SER A 101 -17.95 -8.71 -15.12
C SER A 101 -16.84 -9.09 -14.15
N ILE A 102 -16.54 -10.38 -14.08
CA ILE A 102 -15.35 -10.91 -13.45
C ILE A 102 -14.26 -11.00 -14.52
N ILE A 103 -13.12 -10.39 -14.27
CA ILE A 103 -11.94 -10.42 -15.14
C ILE A 103 -11.19 -11.72 -14.86
N VAL A 104 -10.93 -12.50 -15.92
CA VAL A 104 -10.13 -13.72 -15.85
C VAL A 104 -8.96 -13.59 -16.82
N ALA A 105 -7.74 -13.67 -16.32
CA ALA A 105 -6.54 -13.47 -17.11
C ALA A 105 -5.36 -14.28 -16.55
N ASP A 106 -4.35 -14.53 -17.35
CA ASP A 106 -3.09 -15.11 -16.84
C ASP A 106 -2.44 -14.17 -15.84
N SER A 107 -2.37 -12.89 -16.19
CA SER A 107 -1.96 -11.79 -15.32
C SER A 107 -2.63 -10.50 -15.80
N ILE A 108 -2.77 -9.55 -14.91
CA ILE A 108 -3.26 -8.20 -15.21
C ILE A 108 -2.26 -7.19 -14.65
N THR A 109 -2.02 -6.10 -15.37
CA THR A 109 -1.16 -5.02 -14.87
C THR A 109 -1.94 -4.00 -14.06
N THR A 110 -1.25 -3.27 -13.19
CA THR A 110 -1.87 -2.16 -12.43
C THR A 110 -2.43 -1.09 -13.36
N ASN A 111 -1.77 -0.83 -14.49
CA ASN A 111 -2.23 0.11 -15.52
C ASN A 111 -3.54 -0.35 -16.17
N GLN A 112 -3.62 -1.62 -16.55
CA GLN A 112 -4.85 -2.21 -17.11
C GLN A 112 -5.98 -2.11 -16.09
N LEU A 113 -5.74 -2.50 -14.84
CA LEU A 113 -6.76 -2.45 -13.80
C LEU A 113 -7.22 -1.01 -13.50
N SER A 114 -6.29 -0.06 -13.45
CA SER A 114 -6.60 1.36 -13.21
C SER A 114 -7.35 2.03 -14.36
N SER A 115 -7.23 1.51 -15.59
CA SER A 115 -7.92 2.03 -16.77
C SER A 115 -9.38 1.61 -16.87
N ILE A 116 -9.81 0.62 -16.08
CA ILE A 116 -11.18 0.10 -16.10
C ILE A 116 -12.04 0.86 -15.07
N ASP A 117 -13.26 1.21 -15.46
CA ASP A 117 -14.23 1.74 -14.49
C ASP A 117 -14.54 0.67 -13.43
N LYS A 118 -14.27 1.01 -12.19
CA LYS A 118 -14.43 0.13 -11.00
C LYS A 118 -15.84 -0.42 -10.86
N ASN A 119 -16.85 0.31 -11.33
CA ASN A 119 -18.25 -0.11 -11.27
C ASN A 119 -18.54 -1.35 -12.14
N PHE A 120 -17.71 -1.63 -13.12
CA PHE A 120 -17.82 -2.80 -13.99
C PHE A 120 -16.99 -4.00 -13.52
N ILE A 121 -16.13 -3.85 -12.48
CA ILE A 121 -15.30 -4.93 -11.99
C ILE A 121 -16.01 -5.63 -10.82
N LEU A 122 -16.57 -6.82 -11.04
CA LEU A 122 -17.17 -7.63 -9.98
C LEU A 122 -16.16 -8.50 -9.24
N GLY A 123 -15.01 -8.81 -9.87
CA GLY A 123 -13.95 -9.60 -9.29
C GLY A 123 -12.82 -9.84 -10.27
N ILE A 124 -11.70 -10.34 -9.76
CA ILE A 124 -10.47 -10.61 -10.53
C ILE A 124 -9.99 -12.01 -10.22
N VAL A 125 -9.64 -12.75 -11.27
CA VAL A 125 -9.07 -14.11 -11.19
C VAL A 125 -7.82 -14.17 -12.07
N THR A 126 -6.67 -14.56 -11.50
CA THR A 126 -5.43 -14.69 -12.27
C THR A 126 -4.78 -16.06 -12.12
N SER A 127 -4.13 -16.53 -13.21
CA SER A 127 -3.30 -17.75 -13.17
C SER A 127 -2.08 -17.56 -12.29
N TYR A 128 -1.41 -16.42 -12.47
CA TYR A 128 -0.18 -16.10 -11.78
C TYR A 128 -0.40 -15.02 -10.73
N GLY A 129 0.57 -14.88 -9.83
CA GLY A 129 0.58 -13.91 -8.76
C GLY A 129 0.38 -14.53 -7.38
N GLY A 130 0.79 -13.80 -6.36
CA GLY A 130 0.66 -14.17 -4.96
C GLY A 130 -0.15 -13.16 -4.15
N PRO A 131 -0.38 -13.41 -2.85
CA PRO A 131 -1.09 -12.49 -1.97
C PRO A 131 -0.44 -11.11 -1.81
N THR A 132 0.85 -11.03 -2.10
CA THR A 132 1.68 -9.82 -2.06
C THR A 132 1.83 -9.13 -3.42
N ASP A 133 1.25 -9.69 -4.47
CA ASP A 133 1.24 -9.10 -5.81
C ASP A 133 0.47 -7.75 -5.80
N HIS A 134 0.96 -6.81 -6.61
CA HIS A 134 0.39 -5.48 -6.75
C HIS A 134 -1.10 -5.50 -7.11
N VAL A 135 -1.52 -6.42 -7.97
CA VAL A 135 -2.93 -6.57 -8.33
C VAL A 135 -3.76 -7.06 -7.14
N ALA A 136 -3.23 -7.98 -6.33
CA ALA A 136 -3.92 -8.45 -5.14
C ALA A 136 -4.06 -7.33 -4.09
N ILE A 137 -2.99 -6.55 -3.88
CA ILE A 137 -2.97 -5.40 -2.97
C ILE A 137 -3.95 -4.32 -3.46
N LEU A 138 -3.90 -3.96 -4.73
CA LEU A 138 -4.78 -2.94 -5.32
C LEU A 138 -6.24 -3.38 -5.29
N SER A 139 -6.54 -4.64 -5.65
CA SER A 139 -7.89 -5.20 -5.58
C SER A 139 -8.46 -5.14 -4.17
N LYS A 140 -7.63 -5.48 -3.16
CA LYS A 140 -8.01 -5.39 -1.75
C LYS A 140 -8.28 -3.94 -1.32
N ALA A 141 -7.43 -3.00 -1.74
CA ALA A 141 -7.61 -1.56 -1.45
C ALA A 141 -8.90 -1.00 -2.08
N LEU A 142 -9.27 -1.51 -3.27
CA LEU A 142 -10.49 -1.16 -3.99
C LEU A 142 -11.73 -1.92 -3.51
N GLY A 143 -11.58 -2.91 -2.62
CA GLY A 143 -12.68 -3.77 -2.15
C GLY A 143 -13.17 -4.75 -3.21
N ILE A 144 -12.37 -5.07 -4.23
CA ILE A 144 -12.70 -5.98 -5.32
C ILE A 144 -12.31 -7.42 -4.91
N PRO A 145 -13.24 -8.38 -4.88
CA PRO A 145 -12.91 -9.77 -4.63
C PRO A 145 -11.89 -10.30 -5.64
N SER A 146 -10.79 -10.89 -5.18
CA SER A 146 -9.76 -11.42 -6.08
C SER A 146 -9.27 -12.79 -5.63
N LEU A 147 -8.94 -13.63 -6.62
CA LEU A 147 -8.26 -14.90 -6.47
C LEU A 147 -7.06 -14.92 -7.42
N VAL A 148 -5.89 -15.14 -6.88
CA VAL A 148 -4.62 -15.16 -7.63
C VAL A 148 -3.94 -16.51 -7.50
N GLY A 149 -3.08 -16.87 -8.47
CA GLY A 149 -2.32 -18.11 -8.39
C GLY A 149 -3.13 -19.37 -8.69
N LEU A 150 -4.12 -19.30 -9.61
CA LEU A 150 -4.93 -20.46 -9.98
C LEU A 150 -4.28 -21.35 -11.05
N ASP A 151 -3.08 -21.04 -11.50
CA ASP A 151 -2.34 -21.79 -12.52
C ASP A 151 -3.20 -22.14 -13.75
N ASN A 152 -3.11 -23.36 -14.23
CA ASN A 152 -3.82 -23.84 -15.41
C ASN A 152 -5.35 -23.99 -15.24
N MET A 153 -5.90 -23.72 -14.04
CA MET A 153 -7.34 -23.91 -13.81
C MET A 153 -8.19 -22.91 -14.60
N ILE A 154 -7.65 -21.72 -14.89
CA ILE A 154 -8.39 -20.71 -15.65
C ILE A 154 -8.57 -21.07 -17.13
N SER A 155 -7.74 -21.96 -17.71
CA SER A 155 -7.86 -22.40 -19.10
C SER A 155 -9.20 -23.06 -19.43
N LYS A 156 -9.92 -23.55 -18.43
CA LYS A 156 -11.26 -24.13 -18.55
C LYS A 156 -12.38 -23.08 -18.59
N ILE A 157 -12.07 -21.83 -18.29
CA ILE A 157 -13.04 -20.74 -18.25
C ILE A 157 -13.12 -20.12 -19.63
N LYS A 158 -14.31 -20.08 -20.19
CA LYS A 158 -14.58 -19.44 -21.48
C LYS A 158 -15.16 -18.04 -21.24
N ASP A 159 -14.92 -17.16 -22.20
CA ASP A 159 -15.54 -15.84 -22.16
C ASP A 159 -17.07 -15.96 -22.12
N GLY A 160 -17.72 -15.11 -21.28
CA GLY A 160 -19.14 -15.20 -21.01
C GLY A 160 -19.57 -16.31 -20.03
N SER A 161 -18.64 -17.10 -19.47
CA SER A 161 -18.95 -18.08 -18.42
C SER A 161 -19.46 -17.43 -17.15
N LEU A 162 -20.44 -18.07 -16.50
CA LEU A 162 -20.95 -17.63 -15.21
C LEU A 162 -20.02 -18.12 -14.09
N LEU A 163 -19.52 -17.16 -13.28
CA LEU A 163 -18.57 -17.41 -12.20
C LEU A 163 -19.06 -16.89 -10.84
N VAL A 164 -18.70 -17.58 -9.78
CA VAL A 164 -18.80 -17.08 -8.41
C VAL A 164 -17.41 -17.10 -7.76
N ILE A 165 -17.00 -15.96 -7.21
CA ILE A 165 -15.79 -15.84 -6.40
C ILE A 165 -16.20 -15.75 -4.93
N ASP A 166 -15.66 -16.66 -4.10
CA ASP A 166 -15.69 -16.56 -2.64
C ASP A 166 -14.25 -16.36 -2.15
N SER A 167 -13.83 -15.11 -2.05
CA SER A 167 -12.46 -14.76 -1.63
C SER A 167 -12.19 -15.13 -0.17
N LYS A 168 -13.22 -15.19 0.69
CA LYS A 168 -13.08 -15.62 2.09
C LYS A 168 -12.71 -17.09 2.21
N LYS A 169 -13.21 -17.92 1.28
CA LYS A 169 -12.94 -19.36 1.23
C LYS A 169 -11.90 -19.76 0.19
N ALA A 170 -11.34 -18.79 -0.53
CA ALA A 170 -10.45 -19.02 -1.68
C ALA A 170 -11.07 -20.02 -2.70
N GLN A 171 -12.34 -19.81 -3.08
CA GLN A 171 -13.07 -20.69 -3.98
C GLN A 171 -13.54 -19.97 -5.24
N LEU A 172 -13.32 -20.59 -6.38
CA LEU A 172 -13.87 -20.21 -7.68
C LEU A 172 -14.85 -21.31 -8.15
N ILE A 173 -16.07 -20.91 -8.47
CA ILE A 173 -17.10 -21.85 -8.91
C ILE A 173 -17.48 -21.49 -10.34
N LEU A 174 -17.22 -22.42 -11.26
CA LEU A 174 -17.58 -22.28 -12.68
C LEU A 174 -18.95 -22.87 -12.93
N ASN A 175 -19.79 -22.13 -13.66
CA ASN A 175 -21.14 -22.51 -14.03
C ASN A 175 -21.97 -23.03 -12.83
N PRO A 176 -22.14 -22.20 -11.78
CA PRO A 176 -22.87 -22.60 -10.59
C PRO A 176 -24.33 -22.95 -10.93
N SER A 177 -24.90 -23.94 -10.22
CA SER A 177 -26.30 -24.29 -10.40
C SER A 177 -27.24 -23.12 -10.04
N PRO A 178 -28.45 -23.07 -10.64
CA PRO A 178 -29.43 -22.02 -10.30
C PRO A 178 -29.76 -21.95 -8.79
N PHE A 179 -29.76 -23.11 -8.13
CA PHE A 179 -29.98 -23.20 -6.70
C PHE A 179 -28.83 -22.53 -5.92
N TYR A 180 -27.57 -22.80 -6.34
CA TYR A 180 -26.40 -22.21 -5.71
C TYR A 180 -26.34 -20.69 -5.91
N LEU A 181 -26.64 -20.21 -7.13
CA LEU A 181 -26.74 -18.77 -7.43
C LEU A 181 -27.77 -18.07 -6.54
N LYS A 182 -28.97 -18.67 -6.39
CA LYS A 182 -30.00 -18.12 -5.50
C LYS A 182 -29.49 -18.01 -4.06
N LYS A 183 -28.78 -19.02 -3.57
CA LYS A 183 -28.18 -19.02 -2.25
C LYS A 183 -27.11 -17.91 -2.09
N ILE A 184 -26.21 -17.77 -3.05
CA ILE A 184 -25.15 -16.73 -3.02
C ILE A 184 -25.75 -15.33 -3.10
N ASN A 185 -26.74 -15.11 -3.98
CA ASN A 185 -27.42 -13.81 -4.07
C ASN A 185 -28.11 -13.42 -2.76
N LEU A 186 -28.70 -14.37 -2.04
CA LEU A 186 -29.27 -14.11 -0.71
C LEU A 186 -28.18 -13.72 0.31
N ILE A 187 -27.02 -14.36 0.26
CA ILE A 187 -25.87 -14.02 1.13
C ILE A 187 -25.38 -12.60 0.81
N ILE A 188 -25.17 -12.27 -0.47
CA ILE A 188 -24.73 -10.92 -0.90
C ILE A 188 -25.74 -9.85 -0.48
N LEU A 189 -27.04 -10.10 -0.66
CA LEU A 189 -28.10 -9.18 -0.23
C LEU A 189 -28.07 -8.97 1.28
N LYS A 190 -27.93 -10.06 2.04
CA LYS A 190 -27.84 -9.99 3.50
C LYS A 190 -26.60 -9.21 3.96
N GLU A 191 -25.41 -9.50 3.41
CA GLU A 191 -24.19 -8.75 3.73
C GLU A 191 -24.31 -7.25 3.39
N LYS A 192 -24.94 -6.90 2.25
CA LYS A 192 -25.21 -5.50 1.89
C LYS A 192 -26.17 -4.82 2.88
N GLN A 193 -27.21 -5.51 3.30
CA GLN A 193 -28.17 -5.00 4.29
C GLN A 193 -27.48 -4.81 5.65
N GLU A 194 -26.74 -5.82 6.11
CA GLU A 194 -25.97 -5.73 7.37
C GLU A 194 -24.98 -4.58 7.34
N SER A 195 -24.19 -4.43 6.27
CA SER A 195 -23.25 -3.32 6.10
C SER A 195 -23.96 -1.95 6.10
N SER A 196 -25.13 -1.86 5.48
CA SER A 196 -25.93 -0.62 5.47
C SER A 196 -26.48 -0.28 6.87
N ILE A 197 -26.93 -1.29 7.63
CA ILE A 197 -27.38 -1.12 9.02
C ILE A 197 -26.19 -0.70 9.90
N GLN A 198 -25.08 -1.43 9.81
CA GLN A 198 -23.86 -1.12 10.57
C GLN A 198 -23.36 0.31 10.31
N LEU A 199 -23.40 0.76 9.05
CA LEU A 199 -23.00 2.13 8.70
C LEU A 199 -23.94 3.18 9.32
N LYS A 200 -25.24 2.90 9.39
CA LYS A 200 -26.20 3.80 10.07
C LYS A 200 -25.99 3.79 11.58
N GLU A 201 -25.78 2.62 12.16
CA GLU A 201 -25.57 2.45 13.59
C GLU A 201 -24.21 3.01 14.05
N SER A 202 -23.19 3.00 13.18
CA SER A 202 -21.86 3.53 13.50
C SER A 202 -21.82 5.03 13.80
N HIS A 203 -22.86 5.77 13.42
CA HIS A 203 -23.03 7.20 13.76
C HIS A 203 -23.74 7.42 15.09
N ASN A 204 -24.20 6.37 15.75
CA ASN A 204 -24.79 6.47 17.07
C ASN A 204 -23.70 6.50 18.14
N ASN A 205 -23.92 7.25 19.21
CA ASN A 205 -23.01 7.26 20.35
C ASN A 205 -22.87 5.83 20.92
N ALA A 206 -21.64 5.34 21.02
CA ALA A 206 -21.37 4.06 21.67
C ALA A 206 -21.58 4.20 23.18
N THR A 207 -22.49 3.42 23.75
CA THR A 207 -22.78 3.42 25.19
C THR A 207 -22.71 2.01 25.75
N ILE A 208 -22.17 1.86 26.95
CA ILE A 208 -22.22 0.59 27.68
C ILE A 208 -23.57 0.49 28.42
N LYS A 209 -23.89 -0.71 28.94
CA LYS A 209 -25.18 -0.99 29.61
C LYS A 209 -25.48 -0.06 30.80
N SER A 210 -24.47 0.51 31.44
CA SER A 210 -24.62 1.50 32.52
C SER A 210 -24.94 2.92 32.03
N GLY A 211 -25.05 3.17 30.72
CA GLY A 211 -25.33 4.47 30.14
C GLY A 211 -24.10 5.37 29.94
N ILE A 212 -22.89 4.87 30.22
CA ILE A 212 -21.65 5.64 29.98
C ILE A 212 -21.32 5.61 28.49
N SER A 213 -21.08 6.78 27.92
CA SER A 213 -20.60 6.90 26.52
C SER A 213 -19.11 6.58 26.44
N ILE A 214 -18.75 5.89 25.36
CA ILE A 214 -17.37 5.53 25.02
C ILE A 214 -17.05 6.15 23.67
N GLU A 215 -15.93 6.87 23.58
CA GLU A 215 -15.43 7.40 22.32
C GLU A 215 -14.82 6.29 21.46
N ILE A 216 -15.27 6.19 20.21
CA ILE A 216 -14.73 5.29 19.20
C ILE A 216 -13.84 6.08 18.26
N ASN A 217 -12.56 6.07 18.54
CA ASN A 217 -11.56 6.84 17.79
C ASN A 217 -10.84 5.98 16.75
N ALA A 218 -10.46 6.58 15.62
CA ALA A 218 -9.81 5.89 14.51
C ALA A 218 -8.27 5.92 14.63
N ASN A 219 -7.63 4.85 14.15
CA ASN A 219 -6.21 4.85 13.82
C ASN A 219 -6.04 5.27 12.37
N ILE A 220 -5.25 6.31 12.11
CA ILE A 220 -5.04 6.87 10.78
C ILE A 220 -3.56 7.01 10.45
N GLY A 221 -3.24 7.02 9.17
CA GLY A 221 -1.91 7.28 8.62
C GLY A 221 -1.91 8.27 7.46
N SER A 222 -3.11 8.70 6.98
CA SER A 222 -3.24 9.61 5.84
C SER A 222 -4.49 10.45 5.92
N LEU A 223 -4.56 11.50 5.07
CA LEU A 223 -5.78 12.30 4.90
C LEU A 223 -6.96 11.46 4.39
N ASN A 224 -6.71 10.45 3.56
CA ASN A 224 -7.76 9.55 3.08
C ASN A 224 -8.32 8.70 4.21
N ASP A 225 -7.49 8.23 5.14
CA ASP A 225 -7.96 7.45 6.29
C ASP A 225 -8.87 8.28 7.19
N VAL A 226 -8.52 9.54 7.44
CA VAL A 226 -9.34 10.39 8.31
C VAL A 226 -10.70 10.70 7.67
N LYS A 227 -10.75 10.92 6.35
CA LYS A 227 -12.02 11.09 5.63
C LYS A 227 -12.89 9.84 5.69
N LYS A 228 -12.29 8.66 5.52
CA LYS A 228 -12.98 7.37 5.69
C LYS A 228 -13.47 7.19 7.13
N ALA A 229 -12.61 7.42 8.12
CA ALA A 229 -12.98 7.31 9.53
C ALA A 229 -14.20 8.18 9.87
N LYS A 230 -14.22 9.42 9.39
CA LYS A 230 -15.34 10.33 9.54
C LYS A 230 -16.63 9.81 8.88
N SER A 231 -16.51 9.25 7.67
CA SER A 231 -17.66 8.65 6.96
C SER A 231 -18.21 7.39 7.65
N PHE A 232 -17.41 6.70 8.46
CA PHE A 232 -17.81 5.57 9.29
C PHE A 232 -18.20 5.95 10.72
N GLY A 233 -18.33 7.23 11.03
CA GLY A 233 -18.82 7.69 12.32
C GLY A 233 -17.80 7.65 13.45
N ALA A 234 -16.51 7.70 13.17
CA ALA A 234 -15.50 7.85 14.23
C ALA A 234 -15.67 9.17 14.96
N ASP A 235 -15.51 9.15 16.30
CA ASP A 235 -15.61 10.33 17.15
C ASP A 235 -14.38 11.23 17.04
N GLY A 236 -13.22 10.69 16.66
CA GLY A 236 -11.98 11.44 16.54
C GLY A 236 -10.78 10.59 16.11
N ILE A 237 -9.59 11.13 16.33
CA ILE A 237 -8.32 10.48 16.00
C ILE A 237 -7.70 9.91 17.29
N GLY A 238 -7.81 8.58 17.46
CA GLY A 238 -7.23 7.88 18.60
C GLY A 238 -5.73 7.65 18.48
N LEU A 239 -5.26 7.50 17.24
CA LEU A 239 -3.83 7.41 16.91
C LEU A 239 -3.58 7.91 15.49
N PHE A 240 -2.78 8.96 15.36
CA PHE A 240 -2.21 9.34 14.07
C PHE A 240 -0.77 8.83 13.97
N ARG A 241 -0.54 7.91 13.04
CA ARG A 241 0.77 7.34 12.72
C ARG A 241 1.47 8.23 11.70
N THR A 242 2.19 9.20 12.20
CA THR A 242 2.79 10.28 11.40
C THR A 242 3.88 9.80 10.46
N GLU A 243 4.55 8.70 10.78
CA GLU A 243 5.59 8.11 9.94
C GLU A 243 5.10 7.73 8.55
N LEU A 244 3.81 7.36 8.40
CA LEU A 244 3.25 6.96 7.12
C LEU A 244 3.15 8.14 6.12
N CYS A 245 3.12 9.38 6.61
CA CYS A 245 3.12 10.57 5.75
C CYS A 245 4.49 10.89 5.14
N PHE A 246 5.57 10.31 5.65
CA PHE A 246 6.94 10.67 5.29
C PHE A 246 7.81 9.49 4.83
N LEU A 247 7.21 8.30 4.68
CA LEU A 247 7.94 7.11 4.16
C LEU A 247 8.59 7.39 2.80
N ASP A 248 7.93 8.21 2.02
CA ASP A 248 8.26 8.48 0.63
C ASP A 248 8.98 9.80 0.42
N SER A 249 9.29 10.51 1.50
CA SER A 249 10.05 11.76 1.39
C SER A 249 11.49 11.48 0.96
N GLU A 250 12.00 12.29 0.01
CA GLU A 250 13.40 12.20 -0.43
C GLU A 250 14.35 12.96 0.50
N LYS A 251 13.81 13.82 1.35
CA LYS A 251 14.55 14.65 2.30
C LYS A 251 13.86 14.69 3.65
N PHE A 252 14.60 15.08 4.68
CA PHE A 252 14.03 15.32 6.00
C PHE A 252 12.85 16.31 5.92
N PRO A 253 11.68 15.95 6.47
CA PRO A 253 10.54 16.85 6.51
C PRO A 253 10.83 18.01 7.47
N ASP A 254 10.68 19.24 6.99
CA ASP A 254 10.83 20.43 7.79
C ASP A 254 9.58 20.73 8.65
N GLU A 255 9.68 21.70 9.54
CA GLU A 255 8.60 22.11 10.46
C GLU A 255 7.32 22.50 9.71
N ASN A 256 7.43 23.23 8.59
CA ASN A 256 6.28 23.68 7.83
C ASN A 256 5.59 22.52 7.09
N MET A 257 6.36 21.55 6.61
CA MET A 257 5.81 20.35 6.01
C MET A 257 5.03 19.53 7.03
N HIS A 258 5.58 19.29 8.23
CA HIS A 258 4.86 18.67 9.32
C HIS A 258 3.58 19.43 9.67
N TYR A 259 3.69 20.75 9.84
CA TYR A 259 2.56 21.61 10.17
C TYR A 259 1.42 21.49 9.16
N SER A 260 1.72 21.66 7.87
CA SER A 260 0.73 21.66 6.79
C SER A 260 -0.03 20.33 6.68
N ILE A 261 0.70 19.20 6.75
CA ILE A 261 0.11 17.87 6.67
C ILE A 261 -0.78 17.62 7.89
N TYR A 262 -0.28 17.89 9.09
CA TYR A 262 -1.04 17.65 10.33
C TYR A 262 -2.27 18.54 10.42
N GLU A 263 -2.14 19.81 10.07
CA GLU A 263 -3.27 20.75 10.06
C GLU A 263 -4.40 20.25 9.12
N SER A 264 -4.06 19.79 7.93
CA SER A 264 -5.04 19.26 6.97
C SER A 264 -5.84 18.07 7.51
N ILE A 265 -5.19 17.23 8.30
CA ILE A 265 -5.78 16.04 8.93
C ILE A 265 -6.64 16.43 10.15
N LEU A 266 -6.10 17.31 11.02
CA LEU A 266 -6.77 17.70 12.26
C LEU A 266 -8.04 18.55 12.00
N LYS A 267 -8.08 19.30 10.91
CA LYS A 267 -9.26 20.05 10.46
C LYS A 267 -10.49 19.20 10.21
N GLU A 268 -10.33 17.90 9.96
CA GLU A 268 -11.48 17.00 9.78
C GLU A 268 -12.26 16.75 11.08
N PHE A 269 -11.61 16.88 12.25
CA PHE A 269 -12.19 16.70 13.58
C PHE A 269 -11.80 17.85 14.53
N PRO A 270 -12.18 19.11 14.26
CA PRO A 270 -11.57 20.29 14.91
C PRO A 270 -11.83 20.43 16.41
N LYS A 271 -12.85 19.75 16.96
CA LYS A 271 -13.32 19.96 18.34
C LYS A 271 -13.04 18.81 19.30
N VAL A 272 -12.31 17.80 18.83
CA VAL A 272 -12.05 16.59 19.63
C VAL A 272 -10.57 16.49 20.01
N LYS A 273 -10.28 15.59 20.92
CA LYS A 273 -8.93 15.24 21.32
C LYS A 273 -8.26 14.40 20.24
N HIS A 274 -7.01 14.71 19.91
CA HIS A 274 -6.19 14.00 18.94
C HIS A 274 -4.96 13.41 19.60
N THR A 275 -4.71 12.13 19.40
CA THR A 275 -3.45 11.52 19.81
C THR A 275 -2.55 11.36 18.58
N ILE A 276 -1.41 12.10 18.60
CA ILE A 276 -0.45 12.12 17.49
C ILE A 276 0.84 11.47 17.95
N ARG A 277 1.26 10.42 17.25
CA ARG A 277 2.50 9.72 17.57
C ARG A 277 3.69 10.44 16.93
N LEU A 278 4.76 10.65 17.69
CA LEU A 278 6.05 11.04 17.13
C LEU A 278 6.54 9.94 16.19
N LEU A 279 7.39 10.32 15.24
CA LEU A 279 7.87 9.43 14.18
C LEU A 279 8.43 8.10 14.74
N ASP A 280 7.90 6.99 14.23
CA ASP A 280 8.32 5.63 14.60
C ASP A 280 9.00 4.95 13.40
N PHE A 281 10.15 5.49 13.01
CA PHE A 281 11.04 4.90 12.02
C PHE A 281 12.10 4.01 12.67
N GLY A 282 12.57 3.03 11.91
CA GLY A 282 13.64 2.12 12.27
C GLY A 282 14.26 1.49 11.02
N SER A 283 15.21 0.59 11.18
CA SER A 283 15.86 -0.11 10.06
C SER A 283 14.92 -1.07 9.31
N ASP A 284 13.75 -1.38 9.88
CA ASP A 284 12.65 -2.12 9.24
C ASP A 284 11.85 -1.26 8.23
N LYS A 285 11.99 0.07 8.32
CA LYS A 285 11.36 1.04 7.42
C LYS A 285 12.42 2.04 6.98
N PRO A 286 13.27 1.68 6.02
CA PRO A 286 14.37 2.55 5.60
C PRO A 286 13.83 3.82 4.97
N LEU A 287 14.37 4.96 5.42
CA LEU A 287 14.12 6.26 4.82
C LEU A 287 15.24 6.58 3.84
N SER A 288 14.90 7.08 2.66
CA SER A 288 15.87 7.38 1.60
C SER A 288 16.96 8.38 2.01
N TYR A 289 16.62 9.27 2.94
CA TYR A 289 17.50 10.32 3.47
C TYR A 289 18.23 9.96 4.76
N LEU A 290 18.00 8.75 5.30
CA LEU A 290 18.78 8.19 6.40
C LEU A 290 19.68 7.08 5.85
N ASN A 291 20.98 7.16 6.10
CA ASN A 291 21.90 6.09 5.75
C ASN A 291 21.40 4.78 6.39
N ASN A 292 21.23 3.76 5.57
CA ASN A 292 20.72 2.45 5.98
C ASN A 292 21.63 1.86 7.08
N ILE A 293 21.19 1.97 8.32
CA ILE A 293 21.79 1.28 9.44
C ILE A 293 21.21 -0.13 9.41
N LYS A 294 22.01 -1.11 8.94
CA LYS A 294 21.64 -2.52 9.09
C LYS A 294 21.79 -2.90 10.55
N GLU A 295 20.71 -3.28 11.19
CA GLU A 295 20.68 -3.78 12.56
C GLU A 295 20.18 -5.23 12.55
N GLU A 296 20.78 -6.07 13.40
CA GLU A 296 20.39 -7.47 13.53
C GLU A 296 18.94 -7.61 14.05
N ASN A 297 18.53 -6.70 14.92
CA ASN A 297 17.16 -6.62 15.41
C ASN A 297 16.59 -5.20 15.27
N PRO A 298 15.94 -4.88 14.14
CA PRO A 298 15.35 -3.56 13.89
C PRO A 298 14.33 -3.10 14.93
N ALA A 299 13.67 -4.03 15.59
CA ALA A 299 12.64 -3.69 16.58
C ALA A 299 13.24 -3.16 17.90
N LEU A 300 14.46 -3.59 18.26
CA LEU A 300 15.15 -3.22 19.49
C LEU A 300 16.26 -2.20 19.28
N GLY A 301 16.63 -1.93 18.03
CA GLY A 301 17.72 -1.06 17.66
C GLY A 301 17.40 0.43 17.72
N SER A 302 18.11 1.21 16.88
CA SER A 302 17.92 2.65 16.74
C SER A 302 16.64 2.95 15.98
N ARG A 303 15.54 3.13 16.70
CA ARG A 303 14.24 3.49 16.15
C ARG A 303 13.51 4.51 17.02
N ALA A 304 12.45 5.09 16.49
CA ALA A 304 11.54 6.00 17.17
C ALA A 304 12.30 7.12 17.88
N LEU A 305 12.11 7.31 19.18
CA LEU A 305 12.77 8.37 19.95
C LEU A 305 14.30 8.25 19.96
N ARG A 306 14.87 7.05 20.00
CA ARG A 306 16.31 6.86 19.96
C ARG A 306 16.91 7.38 18.65
N LEU A 307 16.24 7.09 17.54
CA LEU A 307 16.61 7.63 16.23
C LEU A 307 16.33 9.14 16.15
N GLY A 308 15.22 9.58 16.70
CA GLY A 308 14.83 10.98 16.78
C GLY A 308 15.85 11.85 17.52
N PHE A 309 16.36 11.40 18.66
CA PHE A 309 17.41 12.11 19.41
C PHE A 309 18.75 12.11 18.68
N LYS A 310 19.08 11.01 17.99
CA LYS A 310 20.29 10.91 17.16
C LYS A 310 20.29 11.93 16.00
N HIS A 311 19.12 12.24 15.47
CA HIS A 311 18.90 13.17 14.36
C HIS A 311 17.99 14.32 14.81
N TYR A 312 18.23 14.87 15.98
CA TYR A 312 17.36 15.82 16.67
C TYR A 312 16.91 16.97 15.78
N ASP A 313 17.84 17.73 15.23
CA ASP A 313 17.54 18.92 14.43
C ASP A 313 16.76 18.63 13.13
N ASN A 314 16.91 17.44 12.58
CA ASN A 314 16.31 17.07 11.30
C ASN A 314 15.02 16.23 11.41
N LEU A 315 14.82 15.50 12.53
CA LEU A 315 13.67 14.63 12.70
C LEU A 315 12.76 15.05 13.86
N LEU A 316 13.33 15.11 15.07
CA LEU A 316 12.52 15.25 16.27
C LEU A 316 12.05 16.69 16.51
N LYS A 317 12.97 17.64 16.41
CA LYS A 317 12.70 19.06 16.64
C LYS A 317 11.66 19.63 15.68
N PRO A 318 11.74 19.46 14.34
CA PRO A 318 10.74 19.98 13.42
C PRO A 318 9.34 19.44 13.71
N GLN A 319 9.24 18.15 14.05
CA GLN A 319 7.96 17.52 14.38
C GLN A 319 7.37 18.08 15.68
N ILE A 320 8.17 18.17 16.76
CA ILE A 320 7.71 18.71 18.05
C ILE A 320 7.23 20.14 17.87
N ARG A 321 8.00 21.00 17.21
CA ARG A 321 7.65 22.42 16.99
C ARG A 321 6.35 22.55 16.20
N ALA A 322 6.16 21.79 15.13
CA ALA A 322 4.92 21.77 14.37
C ALA A 322 3.71 21.38 15.25
N LEU A 323 3.85 20.36 16.09
CA LEU A 323 2.79 19.93 17.00
C LEU A 323 2.48 20.98 18.08
N LEU A 324 3.51 21.62 18.62
CA LEU A 324 3.33 22.70 19.61
C LEU A 324 2.61 23.91 19.01
N ARG A 325 2.94 24.30 17.78
CA ARG A 325 2.22 25.38 17.06
C ARG A 325 0.75 25.02 16.83
N LEU A 326 0.48 23.78 16.42
CA LEU A 326 -0.88 23.30 16.19
C LEU A 326 -1.68 23.12 17.48
N SER A 327 -1.03 22.96 18.63
CA SER A 327 -1.71 22.84 19.93
C SER A 327 -2.45 24.12 20.34
N ASN A 328 -2.13 25.26 19.73
CA ASN A 328 -2.90 26.51 19.89
C ASN A 328 -4.28 26.45 19.19
N LEU A 329 -4.45 25.58 18.22
CA LEU A 329 -5.67 25.46 17.39
C LEU A 329 -6.47 24.20 17.70
N PHE A 330 -5.79 23.12 18.13
CA PHE A 330 -6.37 21.81 18.33
C PHE A 330 -5.98 21.21 19.69
N ASN A 331 -6.84 20.36 20.24
CA ASN A 331 -6.52 19.62 21.46
C ASN A 331 -5.62 18.40 21.12
N ILE A 332 -4.31 18.58 21.25
CA ILE A 332 -3.28 17.61 20.85
C ILE A 332 -2.69 16.90 22.07
N HIS A 333 -2.63 15.58 21.98
CA HIS A 333 -1.86 14.73 22.87
C HIS A 333 -0.73 14.08 22.07
N ILE A 334 0.50 14.28 22.52
CA ILE A 334 1.69 13.71 21.89
C ILE A 334 1.94 12.33 22.48
N LEU A 335 1.92 11.28 21.63
CA LEU A 335 2.31 9.94 22.02
C LEU A 335 3.79 9.74 21.69
N CYS A 336 4.58 9.47 22.71
CA CYS A 336 6.02 9.22 22.61
C CYS A 336 6.25 7.70 22.45
N PRO A 337 6.68 7.22 21.27
CA PRO A 337 6.89 5.78 21.04
C PRO A 337 8.18 5.29 21.72
N MET A 338 8.21 3.99 22.04
CA MET A 338 9.40 3.28 22.51
C MET A 338 10.02 3.82 23.81
N ILE A 339 9.23 4.34 24.73
CA ILE A 339 9.66 4.64 26.09
C ILE A 339 9.95 3.32 26.80
N ALA A 340 11.19 3.10 27.21
CA ALA A 340 11.64 1.90 27.88
C ALA A 340 12.11 2.15 29.33
N SER A 341 12.43 3.39 29.67
CA SER A 341 12.89 3.79 30.99
C SER A 341 12.34 5.14 31.42
N GLU A 342 12.53 5.48 32.69
CA GLU A 342 12.17 6.79 33.22
C GLU A 342 13.02 7.91 32.59
N GLU A 343 14.26 7.63 32.31
CA GLU A 343 15.19 8.55 31.66
C GLU A 343 14.70 8.93 30.26
N ASP A 344 14.22 7.96 29.46
CA ASP A 344 13.63 8.22 28.13
C ASP A 344 12.46 9.21 28.24
N TRP A 345 11.62 9.03 29.28
CA TRP A 345 10.48 9.89 29.52
C TRP A 345 10.91 11.29 29.95
N ILE A 346 11.84 11.40 30.87
CA ILE A 346 12.37 12.70 31.35
C ILE A 346 12.98 13.45 30.16
N GLN A 347 13.82 12.79 29.38
CA GLN A 347 14.51 13.41 28.25
C GLN A 347 13.52 13.99 27.22
N ILE A 348 12.51 13.22 26.80
CA ILE A 348 11.55 13.72 25.81
C ILE A 348 10.67 14.82 26.37
N LYS A 349 10.26 14.72 27.64
CA LYS A 349 9.48 15.76 28.32
C LYS A 349 10.24 17.08 28.39
N GLU A 350 11.50 17.04 28.81
CA GLU A 350 12.36 18.22 28.87
C GLU A 350 12.59 18.83 27.49
N THR A 351 12.78 17.98 26.46
CA THR A 351 12.91 18.41 25.08
C THR A 351 11.65 19.14 24.58
N ILE A 352 10.46 18.62 24.85
CA ILE A 352 9.21 19.29 24.47
C ILE A 352 9.07 20.64 25.19
N ILE A 353 9.40 20.71 26.49
CA ILE A 353 9.37 21.94 27.25
C ILE A 353 10.38 22.97 26.73
N LEU A 354 11.57 22.53 26.35
CA LEU A 354 12.61 23.37 25.74
C LEU A 354 12.10 24.02 24.45
N GLU A 355 11.58 23.21 23.52
CA GLU A 355 11.06 23.71 22.25
C GLU A 355 9.84 24.63 22.44
N PHE A 356 8.97 24.32 23.41
CA PHE A 356 7.85 25.21 23.77
C PHE A 356 8.33 26.60 24.24
N ASN A 357 9.35 26.65 25.12
CA ASN A 357 9.91 27.90 25.61
C ASN A 357 10.61 28.68 24.47
N GLN A 358 11.31 27.99 23.57
CA GLN A 358 11.93 28.61 22.40
C GLN A 358 10.90 29.25 21.47
N LEU A 359 9.81 28.52 21.14
CA LEU A 359 8.72 29.04 20.32
C LEU A 359 8.08 30.27 20.93
N ASN A 360 7.86 30.27 22.25
CA ASN A 360 7.30 31.44 22.95
C ASN A 360 8.23 32.67 22.94
N ASN A 361 9.56 32.46 22.85
CA ASN A 361 10.51 33.56 22.74
C ASN A 361 10.65 34.08 21.31
N GLU A 362 10.33 33.25 20.31
CA GLU A 362 10.36 33.61 18.88
C GLU A 362 9.09 34.42 18.47
N GLY A 363 8.01 34.37 19.23
CA GLY A 363 6.72 35.04 18.99
C GLY A 363 5.74 34.09 18.31
#